data_9544dce42446402984ad1236e473503c
#
_entry.id   9544dce42446402984ad1236e473503c
#
_cell.length_a   1.000
_cell.length_b   1.000
_cell.length_c   1.000
_cell.angle_alpha   90.00
_cell.angle_beta   90.00
_cell.angle_gamma   90.00
#
_symmetry.space_group_name_H-M   'P 1'
#
loop_
_entity.id
_entity.type
_entity.pdbx_description
1 polymer ?
#
loop_
_entity_poly.entity_id
_entity_poly.type
_entity_poly.pdbx_seq_one_letter_code
_entity_poly.pdbx_strand_id
1 'polypeptide(L)'
;AGRMGRAVTAAELILTEDNSQAELLAHELCELNRQRQAVELEIFNQCLALLAGRKQYDCLVLADKAWHQGVVGIVASRLAEQYACPVFMICLQDDGKGKGSCRSYGGFNLFSALESCADLLEGFGGHELAAGFTISEENIDAFRARMNRYVRSASGGERAVSCLDVDAPISCPGEVTLAEVEQLDQLEPYGAGNPRPVFALLGATVDVLQPVGQGKHLKLRLSKGTCRFDAIFFSMTEETCGVAAGMRVDAAFYLQANTFRGNTTLQLQLIDIRPSLTPSRHEAADLDLIDRLVAGRELSAQE
;
A
#
# COMPACT_ATOMS: atom_id res chain seq x y z
N ALA A 1 -3.31 -15.47 -15.25
CA ALA A 1 -3.84 -15.37 -16.60
C ALA A 1 -3.86 -13.94 -17.11
N GLY A 2 -3.84 -13.72 -18.43
CA GLY A 2 -3.96 -12.40 -19.08
C GLY A 2 -2.79 -11.44 -18.95
N ARG A 3 -1.89 -11.65 -18.01
CA ARG A 3 -0.67 -10.85 -17.81
C ARG A 3 0.60 -11.59 -18.23
N MET A 4 0.76 -12.83 -17.80
CA MET A 4 1.94 -13.67 -18.08
C MET A 4 1.61 -14.78 -19.09
N GLY A 5 0.33 -15.12 -19.29
CA GLY A 5 -0.14 -16.17 -20.16
C GLY A 5 -1.50 -15.86 -20.76
N ARG A 6 -2.09 -16.84 -21.42
CA ARG A 6 -3.38 -16.71 -22.12
C ARG A 6 -4.52 -16.55 -21.10
N ALA A 7 -5.37 -15.56 -21.28
CA ALA A 7 -6.54 -15.35 -20.42
C ALA A 7 -7.55 -16.50 -20.51
N VAL A 8 -7.57 -17.20 -21.66
CA VAL A 8 -8.47 -18.35 -21.91
C VAL A 8 -8.24 -19.48 -20.93
N THR A 9 -7.00 -19.72 -20.46
CA THR A 9 -6.72 -20.77 -19.45
C THR A 9 -7.54 -20.57 -18.16
N ALA A 10 -7.76 -19.31 -17.74
CA ALA A 10 -8.62 -19.04 -16.59
C ALA A 10 -10.11 -19.28 -16.89
N ALA A 11 -10.57 -18.95 -18.09
CA ALA A 11 -11.94 -19.23 -18.51
C ALA A 11 -12.20 -20.75 -18.61
N GLU A 12 -11.26 -21.49 -19.16
CA GLU A 12 -11.32 -22.96 -19.24
C GLU A 12 -11.41 -23.60 -17.84
N LEU A 13 -10.62 -23.09 -16.87
CA LEU A 13 -10.69 -23.58 -15.48
C LEU A 13 -12.10 -23.37 -14.86
N ILE A 14 -12.74 -22.24 -15.14
CA ILE A 14 -14.07 -21.93 -14.58
C ILE A 14 -15.15 -22.78 -15.26
N LEU A 15 -14.98 -23.11 -16.52
CA LEU A 15 -15.99 -23.79 -17.34
C LEU A 15 -15.86 -25.32 -17.36
N THR A 16 -14.70 -25.89 -17.00
CA THR A 16 -14.51 -27.34 -17.05
C THR A 16 -15.27 -28.04 -15.93
N GLU A 17 -15.91 -29.18 -16.29
CA GLU A 17 -16.55 -30.10 -15.33
C GLU A 17 -15.63 -31.29 -14.98
N ASP A 18 -14.48 -31.41 -15.65
CA ASP A 18 -13.50 -32.47 -15.40
C ASP A 18 -12.51 -32.02 -14.30
N ASN A 19 -12.57 -32.73 -13.16
CA ASN A 19 -11.72 -32.43 -12.02
C ASN A 19 -10.22 -32.55 -12.34
N SER A 20 -9.82 -33.52 -13.17
CA SER A 20 -8.40 -33.69 -13.53
C SER A 20 -7.90 -32.53 -14.39
N GLN A 21 -8.74 -32.09 -15.34
CA GLN A 21 -8.44 -30.90 -16.15
C GLN A 21 -8.41 -29.63 -15.27
N ALA A 22 -9.37 -29.48 -14.36
CA ALA A 22 -9.38 -28.34 -13.42
C ALA A 22 -8.10 -28.24 -12.59
N GLU A 23 -7.62 -29.38 -12.11
CA GLU A 23 -6.40 -29.46 -11.31
C GLU A 23 -5.16 -29.05 -12.12
N LEU A 24 -5.02 -29.50 -13.37
CA LEU A 24 -3.95 -29.10 -14.28
C LEU A 24 -3.97 -27.61 -14.58
N LEU A 25 -5.12 -27.05 -14.93
CA LEU A 25 -5.29 -25.63 -15.22
C LEU A 25 -5.01 -24.75 -13.98
N ALA A 26 -5.45 -25.19 -12.80
CA ALA A 26 -5.17 -24.50 -11.55
C ALA A 26 -3.67 -24.48 -11.25
N HIS A 27 -2.96 -25.59 -11.45
CA HIS A 27 -1.50 -25.66 -11.30
C HIS A 27 -0.78 -24.72 -12.26
N GLU A 28 -1.17 -24.68 -13.55
CA GLU A 28 -0.62 -23.77 -14.54
C GLU A 28 -0.81 -22.30 -14.09
N LEU A 29 -2.02 -21.94 -13.68
CA LEU A 29 -2.31 -20.58 -13.23
C LEU A 29 -1.55 -20.19 -11.96
N CYS A 30 -1.37 -21.11 -11.02
CA CYS A 30 -0.55 -20.91 -9.83
C CYS A 30 0.92 -20.66 -10.19
N GLU A 31 1.46 -21.40 -11.17
CA GLU A 31 2.83 -21.21 -11.63
C GLU A 31 3.01 -19.87 -12.34
N LEU A 32 2.10 -19.52 -13.25
CA LEU A 32 2.09 -18.20 -13.91
C LEU A 32 1.98 -17.04 -12.89
N ASN A 33 1.22 -17.24 -11.80
CA ASN A 33 1.12 -16.23 -10.75
C ASN A 33 2.42 -16.09 -9.95
N ARG A 34 3.12 -17.19 -9.65
CA ARG A 34 4.44 -17.17 -9.02
C ARG A 34 5.46 -16.42 -9.87
N GLN A 35 5.49 -16.72 -11.18
CA GLN A 35 6.36 -16.02 -12.14
C GLN A 35 6.04 -14.54 -12.20
N ARG A 36 4.77 -14.17 -12.27
CA ARG A 36 4.34 -12.77 -12.21
C ARG A 36 4.85 -12.06 -10.96
N GLN A 37 4.71 -12.70 -9.78
CA GLN A 37 5.17 -12.13 -8.52
C GLN A 37 6.69 -11.93 -8.49
N ALA A 38 7.46 -12.87 -9.05
CA ALA A 38 8.90 -12.76 -9.14
C ALA A 38 9.33 -11.59 -10.05
N VAL A 39 8.72 -11.48 -11.24
CA VAL A 39 8.96 -10.39 -12.19
C VAL A 39 8.52 -9.04 -11.60
N GLU A 40 7.38 -8.99 -10.90
CA GLU A 40 6.92 -7.78 -10.22
C GLU A 40 7.94 -7.28 -9.19
N LEU A 41 8.44 -8.19 -8.34
CA LEU A 41 9.41 -7.85 -7.31
C LEU A 41 10.74 -7.38 -7.94
N GLU A 42 11.18 -8.02 -8.99
CA GLU A 42 12.40 -7.64 -9.71
C GLU A 42 12.28 -6.23 -10.30
N ILE A 43 11.21 -5.94 -11.06
CA ILE A 43 10.96 -4.61 -11.63
C ILE A 43 10.86 -3.56 -10.52
N PHE A 44 10.15 -3.88 -9.43
CA PHE A 44 9.99 -2.96 -8.30
C PHE A 44 11.35 -2.60 -7.67
N ASN A 45 12.23 -3.59 -7.44
CA ASN A 45 13.57 -3.37 -6.89
C ASN A 45 14.45 -2.55 -7.85
N GLN A 46 14.36 -2.79 -9.16
CA GLN A 46 15.04 -1.98 -10.18
C GLN A 46 14.56 -0.52 -10.12
N CYS A 47 13.25 -0.28 -10.01
CA CYS A 47 12.71 1.06 -9.83
C CYS A 47 13.24 1.74 -8.56
N LEU A 48 13.28 1.03 -7.42
CA LEU A 48 13.84 1.58 -6.18
C LEU A 48 15.31 1.97 -6.32
N ALA A 49 16.10 1.18 -7.04
CA ALA A 49 17.51 1.49 -7.32
C ALA A 49 17.64 2.75 -8.21
N LEU A 50 16.80 2.91 -9.23
CA LEU A 50 16.76 4.11 -10.08
C LEU A 50 16.33 5.37 -9.31
N LEU A 51 15.52 5.19 -8.28
CA LEU A 51 14.99 6.28 -7.43
C LEU A 51 15.85 6.55 -6.19
N ALA A 52 16.95 5.82 -6.01
CA ALA A 52 17.83 5.93 -4.85
C ALA A 52 18.33 7.37 -4.66
N GLY A 53 18.18 7.91 -3.46
CA GLY A 53 18.66 9.24 -3.06
C GLY A 53 17.64 10.39 -3.18
N ARG A 54 16.45 10.16 -3.76
CA ARG A 54 15.35 11.13 -3.74
C ARG A 54 14.15 10.58 -2.99
N LYS A 55 13.62 11.34 -2.06
CA LYS A 55 12.46 10.93 -1.25
C LYS A 55 11.11 11.46 -1.78
N GLN A 56 11.14 12.44 -2.69
CA GLN A 56 9.92 13.12 -3.15
C GLN A 56 9.99 13.44 -4.64
N TYR A 57 8.89 13.18 -5.33
CA TYR A 57 8.72 13.43 -6.76
C TYR A 57 7.38 14.11 -7.02
N ASP A 58 7.27 14.94 -8.06
CA ASP A 58 5.98 15.45 -8.52
C ASP A 58 5.24 14.35 -9.28
N CYS A 59 5.95 13.61 -10.16
CA CYS A 59 5.53 12.34 -10.73
C CYS A 59 6.74 11.46 -11.07
N LEU A 60 6.53 10.17 -11.24
CA LEU A 60 7.55 9.23 -11.69
C LEU A 60 7.35 8.88 -13.16
N VAL A 61 8.37 9.08 -14.00
CA VAL A 61 8.40 8.60 -15.40
C VAL A 61 9.63 7.72 -15.54
N LEU A 62 9.43 6.41 -15.59
CA LEU A 62 10.46 5.39 -15.61
C LEU A 62 10.35 4.55 -16.89
N ALA A 63 11.48 4.19 -17.49
CA ALA A 63 11.51 3.41 -18.72
C ALA A 63 12.65 2.39 -18.68
N ASP A 64 12.38 1.18 -19.16
CA ASP A 64 13.40 0.13 -19.31
C ASP A 64 12.97 -0.91 -20.36
N LYS A 65 13.97 -1.53 -21.03
CA LYS A 65 13.79 -2.58 -22.05
C LYS A 65 13.49 -3.95 -21.43
N ALA A 66 14.00 -4.19 -20.23
CA ALA A 66 13.84 -5.48 -19.55
C ALA A 66 12.47 -5.67 -18.90
N TRP A 67 11.63 -4.66 -18.84
CA TRP A 67 10.38 -4.73 -18.11
C TRP A 67 9.26 -5.44 -18.89
N HIS A 68 8.47 -6.22 -18.18
CA HIS A 68 7.35 -6.98 -18.75
C HIS A 68 6.07 -6.13 -18.80
N GLN A 69 5.52 -5.91 -20.00
CA GLN A 69 4.37 -5.04 -20.25
C GLN A 69 3.12 -5.43 -19.42
N GLY A 70 2.87 -6.74 -19.21
CA GLY A 70 1.74 -7.23 -18.41
C GLY A 70 1.88 -6.98 -16.90
N VAL A 71 3.08 -6.58 -16.42
CA VAL A 71 3.41 -6.45 -14.99
C VAL A 71 3.62 -5.01 -14.57
N VAL A 72 4.16 -4.15 -15.43
CA VAL A 72 4.49 -2.75 -15.08
C VAL A 72 3.32 -1.96 -14.50
N GLY A 73 2.08 -2.25 -14.92
CA GLY A 73 0.91 -1.58 -14.36
C GLY A 73 0.64 -1.92 -12.87
N ILE A 74 1.08 -3.11 -12.40
CA ILE A 74 1.00 -3.48 -10.97
C ILE A 74 2.09 -2.72 -10.21
N VAL A 75 3.31 -2.70 -10.75
CA VAL A 75 4.43 -1.97 -10.15
C VAL A 75 4.14 -0.46 -10.10
N ALA A 76 3.52 0.10 -11.16
CA ALA A 76 3.09 1.50 -11.16
C ALA A 76 2.12 1.82 -10.02
N SER A 77 1.16 0.93 -9.71
CA SER A 77 0.25 1.12 -8.56
C SER A 77 1.02 1.14 -7.23
N ARG A 78 1.93 0.19 -7.01
CA ARG A 78 2.75 0.14 -5.78
C ARG A 78 3.62 1.38 -5.60
N LEU A 79 4.24 1.85 -6.70
CA LEU A 79 5.06 3.07 -6.66
C LEU A 79 4.21 4.31 -6.42
N ALA A 80 3.00 4.39 -7.00
CA ALA A 80 2.09 5.51 -6.79
C ALA A 80 1.68 5.63 -5.31
N GLU A 81 1.37 4.52 -4.67
CA GLU A 81 1.07 4.46 -3.23
C GLU A 81 2.29 4.83 -2.37
N GLN A 82 3.46 4.26 -2.68
CA GLN A 82 4.68 4.46 -1.89
C GLN A 82 5.21 5.89 -1.96
N TYR A 83 5.15 6.53 -3.15
CA TYR A 83 5.70 7.87 -3.38
C TYR A 83 4.63 8.97 -3.37
N ALA A 84 3.35 8.63 -3.17
CA ALA A 84 2.22 9.54 -3.14
C ALA A 84 2.17 10.48 -4.37
N CYS A 85 2.45 9.93 -5.58
CA CYS A 85 2.46 10.70 -6.81
C CYS A 85 2.04 9.86 -8.03
N PRO A 86 1.60 10.49 -9.13
CA PRO A 86 1.31 9.78 -10.37
C PRO A 86 2.56 9.08 -10.94
N VAL A 87 2.37 7.87 -11.48
CA VAL A 87 3.47 7.03 -12.00
C VAL A 87 3.19 6.61 -13.45
N PHE A 88 4.18 6.78 -14.29
CA PHE A 88 4.21 6.41 -15.71
C PHE A 88 5.37 5.45 -15.94
N MET A 89 5.08 4.19 -16.19
CA MET A 89 6.07 3.15 -16.47
C MET A 89 6.04 2.77 -17.93
N ILE A 90 7.20 2.71 -18.58
CA ILE A 90 7.34 2.51 -20.02
C ILE A 90 8.20 1.28 -20.26
N CYS A 91 7.63 0.29 -20.95
CA CYS A 91 8.38 -0.86 -21.47
C CYS A 91 8.89 -0.51 -22.88
N LEU A 92 10.20 -0.39 -23.04
CA LEU A 92 10.82 -0.14 -24.32
C LEU A 92 10.87 -1.43 -25.15
N GLN A 93 10.59 -1.30 -26.44
CA GLN A 93 10.62 -2.37 -27.43
C GLN A 93 11.82 -2.19 -28.37
N ASP A 94 12.22 -3.24 -29.05
CA ASP A 94 13.37 -3.21 -29.97
C ASP A 94 13.15 -2.31 -31.20
N ASP A 95 11.90 -1.96 -31.50
CA ASP A 95 11.53 -1.05 -32.60
C ASP A 95 11.65 0.44 -32.25
N GLY A 96 12.21 0.78 -31.08
CA GLY A 96 12.35 2.16 -30.59
C GLY A 96 11.06 2.75 -30.03
N LYS A 97 10.03 1.94 -29.82
CA LYS A 97 8.78 2.36 -29.21
C LYS A 97 8.67 1.93 -27.74
N GLY A 98 7.94 2.69 -26.97
CA GLY A 98 7.61 2.39 -25.59
C GLY A 98 6.12 2.17 -25.39
N LYS A 99 5.76 1.09 -24.70
CA LYS A 99 4.40 0.85 -24.22
C LYS A 99 4.29 1.30 -22.78
N GLY A 100 3.51 2.36 -22.54
CA GLY A 100 3.34 2.96 -21.24
C GLY A 100 2.11 2.43 -20.49
N SER A 101 2.24 2.30 -19.19
CA SER A 101 1.13 2.08 -18.25
C SER A 101 1.26 3.08 -17.10
N CYS A 102 0.19 3.80 -16.79
CA CYS A 102 0.22 4.80 -15.74
C CYS A 102 -0.86 4.56 -14.68
N ARG A 103 -0.56 5.05 -13.48
CA ARG A 103 -1.44 4.99 -12.31
C ARG A 103 -1.48 6.34 -11.62
N SER A 104 -2.69 6.73 -11.24
CA SER A 104 -2.95 7.96 -10.49
C SER A 104 -2.67 7.76 -9.01
N TYR A 105 -2.49 8.88 -8.33
CA TYR A 105 -2.53 9.01 -6.88
C TYR A 105 -3.34 10.26 -6.51
N GLY A 106 -4.11 10.18 -5.41
CA GLY A 106 -4.86 11.32 -4.87
C GLY A 106 -5.91 11.91 -5.83
N GLY A 107 -6.47 11.09 -6.73
CA GLY A 107 -7.50 11.55 -7.68
C GLY A 107 -6.95 12.34 -8.86
N PHE A 108 -5.63 12.36 -9.10
CA PHE A 108 -5.04 13.05 -10.25
C PHE A 108 -5.55 12.46 -11.57
N ASN A 109 -6.03 13.32 -12.47
CA ASN A 109 -6.59 12.91 -13.76
C ASN A 109 -5.49 12.62 -14.78
N LEU A 110 -5.20 11.31 -14.97
CA LEU A 110 -4.18 10.83 -15.92
C LEU A 110 -4.57 11.09 -17.38
N PHE A 111 -5.86 11.03 -17.72
CA PHE A 111 -6.30 11.21 -19.09
C PHE A 111 -6.00 12.64 -19.56
N SER A 112 -6.40 13.65 -18.79
CA SER A 112 -6.09 15.05 -19.09
C SER A 112 -4.58 15.32 -19.13
N ALA A 113 -3.81 14.65 -18.26
CA ALA A 113 -2.35 14.76 -18.27
C ALA A 113 -1.72 14.18 -19.55
N LEU A 114 -2.17 13.02 -20.03
CA LEU A 114 -1.73 12.44 -21.30
C LEU A 114 -2.16 13.29 -22.49
N GLU A 115 -3.39 13.82 -22.47
CA GLU A 115 -3.90 14.73 -23.51
C GLU A 115 -3.02 15.98 -23.64
N SER A 116 -2.51 16.53 -22.54
CA SER A 116 -1.57 17.67 -22.56
C SER A 116 -0.22 17.36 -23.22
N CYS A 117 0.07 16.08 -23.43
CA CYS A 117 1.29 15.59 -24.08
C CYS A 117 1.01 14.86 -25.40
N ALA A 118 -0.19 14.99 -25.97
CA ALA A 118 -0.63 14.25 -27.17
C ALA A 118 0.33 14.34 -28.35
N ASP A 119 0.99 15.48 -28.55
CA ASP A 119 2.00 15.70 -29.58
C ASP A 119 3.30 14.89 -29.42
N LEU A 120 3.57 14.36 -28.22
CA LEU A 120 4.71 13.48 -27.91
C LEU A 120 4.36 12.00 -27.97
N LEU A 121 3.06 11.66 -28.05
CA LEU A 121 2.54 10.30 -27.97
C LEU A 121 2.05 9.84 -29.34
N GLU A 122 2.26 8.55 -29.63
CA GLU A 122 1.66 7.92 -30.84
C GLU A 122 0.18 7.55 -30.60
N GLY A 123 -0.22 7.38 -29.35
CA GLY A 123 -1.58 7.11 -28.94
C GLY A 123 -1.67 6.91 -27.43
N PHE A 124 -2.84 7.19 -26.89
CA PHE A 124 -3.13 6.98 -25.46
C PHE A 124 -4.61 6.70 -25.26
N GLY A 125 -4.94 6.12 -24.11
CA GLY A 125 -6.31 5.82 -23.73
C GLY A 125 -6.41 5.25 -22.32
N GLY A 126 -7.63 5.30 -21.77
CA GLY A 126 -7.91 4.82 -20.42
C GLY A 126 -8.87 5.75 -19.69
N HIS A 127 -8.74 5.78 -18.38
CA HIS A 127 -9.57 6.55 -17.47
C HIS A 127 -8.72 7.46 -16.58
N GLU A 128 -9.37 8.25 -15.74
CA GLU A 128 -8.69 9.21 -14.86
C GLU A 128 -7.66 8.55 -13.94
N LEU A 129 -7.93 7.34 -13.42
CA LEU A 129 -7.10 6.68 -12.43
C LEU A 129 -6.08 5.67 -13.02
N ALA A 130 -6.31 5.20 -14.24
CA ALA A 130 -5.45 4.25 -14.91
C ALA A 130 -5.55 4.42 -16.44
N ALA A 131 -4.41 4.56 -17.09
CA ALA A 131 -4.35 4.73 -18.54
C ALA A 131 -3.11 4.05 -19.12
N GLY A 132 -3.09 3.93 -20.44
CA GLY A 132 -1.97 3.42 -21.23
C GLY A 132 -1.63 4.36 -22.37
N PHE A 133 -0.40 4.31 -22.85
CA PHE A 133 0.04 5.13 -23.98
C PHE A 133 1.16 4.44 -24.75
N THR A 134 1.41 4.95 -25.96
CA THR A 134 2.55 4.54 -26.80
C THR A 134 3.37 5.80 -27.10
N ILE A 135 4.69 5.68 -26.99
CA ILE A 135 5.63 6.79 -27.14
C ILE A 135 6.88 6.32 -27.88
N SER A 136 7.48 7.18 -28.69
CA SER A 136 8.82 6.96 -29.25
C SER A 136 9.88 7.15 -28.17
N GLU A 137 10.93 6.31 -28.15
CA GLU A 137 12.02 6.36 -27.15
C GLU A 137 12.66 7.77 -27.11
N GLU A 138 12.81 8.44 -28.25
CA GLU A 138 13.38 9.80 -28.36
C GLU A 138 12.52 10.87 -27.64
N ASN A 139 11.22 10.66 -27.47
CA ASN A 139 10.30 11.61 -26.84
C ASN A 139 10.20 11.45 -25.31
N ILE A 140 10.79 10.41 -24.72
CA ILE A 140 10.62 10.09 -23.28
C ILE A 140 11.13 11.22 -22.39
N ASP A 141 12.25 11.84 -22.70
CA ASP A 141 12.79 12.91 -21.85
C ASP A 141 11.95 14.18 -21.94
N ALA A 142 11.44 14.51 -23.13
CA ALA A 142 10.52 15.62 -23.32
C ALA A 142 9.19 15.37 -22.59
N PHE A 143 8.66 14.16 -22.68
CA PHE A 143 7.48 13.70 -21.95
C PHE A 143 7.68 13.80 -20.43
N ARG A 144 8.80 13.29 -19.90
CA ARG A 144 9.15 13.38 -18.47
C ARG A 144 9.18 14.81 -17.97
N ALA A 145 9.82 15.69 -18.72
CA ALA A 145 9.92 17.12 -18.37
C ALA A 145 8.57 17.81 -18.38
N ARG A 146 7.74 17.55 -19.40
CA ARG A 146 6.39 18.14 -19.55
C ARG A 146 5.45 17.61 -18.48
N MET A 147 5.45 16.31 -18.23
CA MET A 147 4.59 15.67 -17.24
C MET A 147 4.89 16.17 -15.82
N ASN A 148 6.15 16.28 -15.42
CA ASN A 148 6.52 16.85 -14.12
C ASN A 148 6.02 18.30 -13.97
N ARG A 149 6.10 19.10 -15.01
CA ARG A 149 5.61 20.48 -15.01
C ARG A 149 4.09 20.53 -14.90
N TYR A 150 3.39 19.65 -15.64
CA TYR A 150 1.94 19.57 -15.62
C TYR A 150 1.43 19.17 -14.24
N VAL A 151 2.00 18.10 -13.65
CA VAL A 151 1.60 17.63 -12.30
C VAL A 151 1.82 18.72 -11.27
N ARG A 152 2.97 19.38 -11.28
CA ARG A 152 3.26 20.49 -10.36
C ARG A 152 2.27 21.65 -10.50
N SER A 153 1.88 21.99 -11.73
CA SER A 153 0.89 23.04 -11.99
C SER A 153 -0.51 22.63 -11.54
N ALA A 154 -0.91 21.38 -11.80
CA ALA A 154 -2.21 20.86 -11.43
C ALA A 154 -2.41 20.72 -9.91
N SER A 155 -1.32 20.45 -9.17
CA SER A 155 -1.34 20.38 -7.71
C SER A 155 -1.19 21.73 -7.00
N GLY A 156 -1.11 22.85 -7.75
CA GLY A 156 -0.84 24.16 -7.15
C GLY A 156 0.54 24.27 -6.48
N GLY A 157 1.45 23.35 -6.78
CA GLY A 157 2.77 23.24 -6.13
C GLY A 157 2.74 22.48 -4.78
N GLU A 158 1.56 22.12 -4.30
CA GLU A 158 1.42 21.24 -3.13
C GLU A 158 1.64 19.77 -3.55
N ARG A 159 2.31 19.03 -2.69
CA ARG A 159 2.52 17.59 -2.91
C ARG A 159 1.49 16.81 -2.14
N ALA A 160 0.96 15.78 -2.77
CA ALA A 160 0.13 14.83 -2.08
C ALA A 160 0.94 14.17 -0.94
N VAL A 161 0.32 14.07 0.22
CA VAL A 161 0.85 13.31 1.35
C VAL A 161 0.08 12.00 1.39
N SER A 162 0.80 10.90 1.60
CA SER A 162 0.12 9.62 1.82
C SER A 162 -0.68 9.71 3.12
N CYS A 163 -2.00 9.70 2.99
CA CYS A 163 -2.91 9.68 4.12
C CYS A 163 -3.68 8.37 4.12
N LEU A 164 -3.83 7.78 5.30
CA LEU A 164 -4.71 6.65 5.52
C LEU A 164 -5.91 7.17 6.31
N ASP A 165 -7.10 7.07 5.72
CA ASP A 165 -8.33 7.40 6.40
C ASP A 165 -8.67 6.31 7.41
N VAL A 166 -8.96 6.72 8.64
CA VAL A 166 -9.35 5.85 9.75
C VAL A 166 -10.79 6.13 10.08
N ASP A 167 -11.65 5.10 9.97
CA ASP A 167 -13.08 5.24 10.24
C ASP A 167 -13.36 5.39 11.74
N ALA A 168 -12.63 4.67 12.60
CA ALA A 168 -12.79 4.80 14.04
C ALA A 168 -11.51 4.44 14.84
N PRO A 169 -11.13 5.26 15.85
CA PRO A 169 -10.14 4.87 16.84
C PRO A 169 -10.77 3.94 17.88
N ILE A 170 -10.01 2.93 18.31
CA ILE A 170 -10.42 2.05 19.43
C ILE A 170 -10.10 2.73 20.75
N SER A 171 -11.11 3.38 21.33
CA SER A 171 -11.00 4.09 22.60
C SER A 171 -11.07 3.15 23.81
N CYS A 172 -11.90 2.11 23.71
CA CYS A 172 -12.10 1.10 24.74
C CYS A 172 -11.63 -0.29 24.26
N PRO A 173 -10.32 -0.60 24.30
CA PRO A 173 -9.80 -1.86 23.76
C PRO A 173 -10.41 -3.12 24.38
N GLY A 174 -10.88 -3.06 25.64
CA GLY A 174 -11.50 -4.19 26.33
C GLY A 174 -12.89 -4.55 25.82
N GLU A 175 -13.52 -3.67 25.04
CA GLU A 175 -14.84 -3.91 24.46
C GLU A 175 -14.75 -4.57 23.07
N VAL A 176 -13.57 -4.64 22.47
CA VAL A 176 -13.39 -5.28 21.16
C VAL A 176 -13.31 -6.79 21.36
N THR A 177 -14.41 -7.47 21.10
CA THR A 177 -14.56 -8.91 21.22
C THR A 177 -14.75 -9.57 19.85
N LEU A 178 -14.66 -10.90 19.80
CA LEU A 178 -14.92 -11.64 18.56
C LEU A 178 -16.36 -11.42 18.07
N ALA A 179 -17.33 -11.31 18.98
CA ALA A 179 -18.73 -11.10 18.63
C ALA A 179 -18.97 -9.77 17.92
N GLU A 180 -18.29 -8.68 18.35
CA GLU A 180 -18.37 -7.40 17.65
C GLU A 180 -17.71 -7.45 16.28
N VAL A 181 -16.62 -8.21 16.13
CA VAL A 181 -15.97 -8.40 14.82
C VAL A 181 -16.88 -9.15 13.85
N GLU A 182 -17.60 -10.18 14.32
CA GLU A 182 -18.58 -10.91 13.51
C GLU A 182 -19.77 -10.04 13.08
N GLN A 183 -20.11 -8.99 13.84
CA GLN A 183 -21.14 -8.03 13.43
C GLN A 183 -20.69 -7.15 12.25
N LEU A 184 -19.39 -6.96 12.03
CA LEU A 184 -18.89 -6.23 10.86
C LEU A 184 -19.22 -6.94 9.55
N ASP A 185 -19.47 -8.25 9.57
CA ASP A 185 -19.91 -9.01 8.40
C ASP A 185 -21.26 -8.53 7.85
N GLN A 186 -22.07 -7.84 8.68
CA GLN A 186 -23.33 -7.22 8.23
C GLN A 186 -23.11 -6.02 7.30
N LEU A 187 -21.90 -5.47 7.25
CA LEU A 187 -21.52 -4.39 6.33
C LEU A 187 -21.06 -4.93 4.97
N GLU A 188 -20.89 -6.25 4.81
CA GLU A 188 -20.52 -6.87 3.55
C GLU A 188 -21.64 -6.81 2.50
N PRO A 189 -21.32 -6.85 1.18
CA PRO A 189 -19.98 -7.07 0.61
C PRO A 189 -19.15 -5.79 0.54
N TYR A 190 -17.88 -5.90 0.92
CA TYR A 190 -16.92 -4.81 0.78
C TYR A 190 -16.41 -4.71 -0.66
N GLY A 191 -16.11 -3.49 -1.11
CA GLY A 191 -15.59 -3.22 -2.45
C GLY A 191 -15.57 -1.74 -2.80
N ALA A 192 -15.61 -1.44 -4.09
CA ALA A 192 -15.70 -0.07 -4.58
C ALA A 192 -17.00 0.60 -4.09
N GLY A 193 -16.87 1.75 -3.41
CA GLY A 193 -18.00 2.47 -2.81
C GLY A 193 -18.46 1.96 -1.43
N ASN A 194 -17.95 0.80 -0.98
CA ASN A 194 -18.15 0.30 0.39
C ASN A 194 -16.83 -0.33 0.89
N PRO A 195 -15.81 0.47 1.22
CA PRO A 195 -14.53 -0.05 1.67
C PRO A 195 -14.67 -0.72 3.04
N ARG A 196 -13.78 -1.68 3.31
CA ARG A 196 -13.70 -2.31 4.63
C ARG A 196 -13.31 -1.28 5.68
N PRO A 197 -13.97 -1.22 6.84
CA PRO A 197 -13.67 -0.24 7.89
C PRO A 197 -12.24 -0.37 8.40
N VAL A 198 -11.55 0.76 8.50
CA VAL A 198 -10.19 0.88 9.04
C VAL A 198 -10.29 1.39 10.48
N PHE A 199 -9.71 0.64 11.40
CA PHE A 199 -9.63 1.02 12.81
C PHE A 199 -8.22 1.44 13.17
N ALA A 200 -8.08 2.24 14.23
CA ALA A 200 -6.79 2.60 14.79
C ALA A 200 -6.68 2.30 16.28
N LEU A 201 -5.51 1.82 16.70
CA LEU A 201 -5.14 1.68 18.10
C LEU A 201 -3.94 2.61 18.37
N LEU A 202 -4.23 3.74 19.04
CA LEU A 202 -3.21 4.77 19.30
C LEU A 202 -2.45 4.49 20.60
N GLY A 203 -1.14 4.68 20.60
CA GLY A 203 -0.29 4.55 21.78
C GLY A 203 -0.23 3.13 22.36
N ALA A 204 -0.38 2.10 21.53
CA ALA A 204 -0.16 0.71 21.92
C ALA A 204 1.32 0.40 22.06
N THR A 205 1.68 -0.64 22.82
CA THR A 205 3.05 -1.13 22.93
C THR A 205 3.21 -2.38 22.09
N VAL A 206 4.32 -2.51 21.38
CA VAL A 206 4.71 -3.73 20.66
C VAL A 206 5.35 -4.69 21.67
N ASP A 207 4.62 -5.71 22.11
CA ASP A 207 5.16 -6.71 23.06
C ASP A 207 6.07 -7.72 22.34
N VAL A 208 5.66 -8.13 21.14
CA VAL A 208 6.37 -9.13 20.32
C VAL A 208 6.32 -8.72 18.87
N LEU A 209 7.42 -8.95 18.16
CA LEU A 209 7.53 -8.79 16.72
C LEU A 209 8.31 -9.99 16.19
N GLN A 210 7.72 -10.76 15.27
CA GLN A 210 8.30 -12.00 14.73
C GLN A 210 8.06 -12.12 13.23
N PRO A 211 9.10 -12.43 12.43
CA PRO A 211 8.92 -12.77 11.03
C PRO A 211 8.22 -14.13 10.88
N VAL A 212 7.28 -14.19 9.94
CA VAL A 212 6.53 -15.40 9.58
C VAL A 212 6.46 -15.55 8.06
N GLY A 213 6.03 -16.72 7.57
CA GLY A 213 5.92 -16.94 6.12
C GLY A 213 7.27 -16.80 5.40
N GLN A 214 8.34 -17.40 5.92
CA GLN A 214 9.70 -17.27 5.38
C GLN A 214 10.24 -15.83 5.39
N GLY A 215 9.86 -15.04 6.39
CA GLY A 215 10.27 -13.64 6.53
C GLY A 215 9.49 -12.63 5.67
N LYS A 216 8.45 -13.09 4.95
CA LYS A 216 7.65 -12.23 4.06
C LYS A 216 6.58 -11.41 4.80
N HIS A 217 6.26 -11.77 6.03
CA HIS A 217 5.22 -11.13 6.84
C HIS A 217 5.70 -11.00 8.28
N LEU A 218 5.08 -10.09 9.03
CA LEU A 218 5.34 -9.94 10.46
C LEU A 218 4.11 -10.34 11.28
N LYS A 219 4.33 -11.14 12.32
CA LYS A 219 3.36 -11.33 13.38
C LYS A 219 3.76 -10.48 14.57
N LEU A 220 2.82 -9.68 15.07
CA LEU A 220 3.02 -8.79 16.20
C LEU A 220 2.04 -9.15 17.33
N ARG A 221 2.41 -8.77 18.55
CA ARG A 221 1.48 -8.65 19.66
C ARG A 221 1.52 -7.22 20.14
N LEU A 222 0.35 -6.58 20.16
CA LEU A 222 0.16 -5.21 20.62
C LEU A 222 -0.59 -5.22 21.94
N SER A 223 -0.12 -4.43 22.91
CA SER A 223 -0.82 -4.23 24.19
C SER A 223 -1.23 -2.78 24.39
N LYS A 224 -2.40 -2.56 25.00
CA LYS A 224 -2.85 -1.26 25.47
C LYS A 224 -3.65 -1.42 26.78
N GLY A 225 -3.10 -0.88 27.85
CA GLY A 225 -3.61 -1.15 29.20
C GLY A 225 -3.48 -2.64 29.54
N THR A 226 -4.59 -3.28 29.91
CA THR A 226 -4.64 -4.73 30.21
C THR A 226 -4.96 -5.59 28.99
N CYS A 227 -5.29 -4.99 27.85
CA CYS A 227 -5.70 -5.69 26.65
C CYS A 227 -4.50 -6.05 25.78
N ARG A 228 -4.57 -7.21 25.12
CA ARG A 228 -3.56 -7.70 24.19
C ARG A 228 -4.22 -8.17 22.91
N PHE A 229 -3.61 -7.83 21.77
CA PHE A 229 -4.09 -8.18 20.44
C PHE A 229 -3.01 -8.86 19.65
N ASP A 230 -3.31 -10.02 19.08
CA ASP A 230 -2.47 -10.61 18.04
C ASP A 230 -2.71 -9.86 16.73
N ALA A 231 -1.63 -9.52 16.04
CA ALA A 231 -1.66 -8.78 14.79
C ALA A 231 -0.81 -9.47 13.73
N ILE A 232 -1.22 -9.32 12.47
CA ILE A 232 -0.48 -9.77 11.28
C ILE A 232 -0.26 -8.58 10.34
N PHE A 233 0.96 -8.41 9.85
CA PHE A 233 1.32 -7.42 8.85
C PHE A 233 1.84 -8.14 7.61
N PHE A 234 0.99 -8.25 6.61
CA PHE A 234 1.33 -8.92 5.37
C PHE A 234 2.31 -8.09 4.53
N SER A 235 3.22 -8.78 3.84
CA SER A 235 4.22 -8.18 2.93
C SER A 235 5.11 -7.12 3.61
N MET A 236 5.37 -7.28 4.91
CA MET A 236 6.21 -6.41 5.72
C MET A 236 7.35 -7.21 6.34
N THR A 237 8.55 -6.62 6.38
CA THR A 237 9.74 -7.19 7.03
C THR A 237 10.16 -6.36 8.24
N GLU A 238 10.99 -6.91 9.12
CA GLU A 238 11.52 -6.17 10.29
C GLU A 238 12.27 -4.91 9.86
N GLU A 239 13.03 -4.99 8.76
CA GLU A 239 13.83 -3.87 8.25
C GLU A 239 12.96 -2.72 7.73
N THR A 240 11.80 -3.03 7.15
CA THR A 240 10.92 -2.03 6.52
C THR A 240 9.79 -1.55 7.42
N CYS A 241 9.50 -2.29 8.49
CA CYS A 241 8.40 -1.97 9.42
C CYS A 241 8.64 -0.67 10.20
N GLY A 242 9.90 -0.34 10.50
CA GLY A 242 10.26 0.89 11.21
C GLY A 242 9.92 0.91 12.70
N VAL A 243 9.45 -0.22 13.26
CA VAL A 243 9.12 -0.38 14.69
C VAL A 243 9.78 -1.63 15.27
N ALA A 244 9.99 -1.64 16.57
CA ALA A 244 10.60 -2.73 17.30
C ALA A 244 9.83 -3.11 18.57
N ALA A 245 10.12 -4.27 19.14
CA ALA A 245 9.56 -4.67 20.42
C ALA A 245 9.91 -3.65 21.52
N GLY A 246 8.94 -3.33 22.37
CA GLY A 246 9.04 -2.30 23.41
C GLY A 246 8.64 -0.91 22.95
N MET A 247 8.54 -0.63 21.65
CA MET A 247 8.15 0.69 21.15
C MET A 247 6.65 0.95 21.34
N ARG A 248 6.32 2.22 21.60
CA ARG A 248 4.94 2.72 21.53
C ARG A 248 4.61 3.10 20.09
N VAL A 249 3.44 2.65 19.63
CA VAL A 249 3.01 2.75 18.25
C VAL A 249 1.57 3.20 18.12
N ASP A 250 1.27 3.84 16.99
CA ASP A 250 -0.08 3.99 16.47
C ASP A 250 -0.23 2.98 15.32
N ALA A 251 -1.22 2.13 15.40
CA ALA A 251 -1.46 1.07 14.43
C ALA A 251 -2.82 1.25 13.76
N ALA A 252 -2.87 1.16 12.44
CA ALA A 252 -4.10 1.12 11.65
C ALA A 252 -4.30 -0.29 11.10
N PHE A 253 -5.54 -0.81 11.15
CA PHE A 253 -5.81 -2.21 10.85
C PHE A 253 -7.26 -2.48 10.49
N TYR A 254 -7.47 -3.64 9.88
CA TYR A 254 -8.78 -4.29 9.82
C TYR A 254 -8.94 -5.23 11.01
N LEU A 255 -10.13 -5.26 11.59
CA LEU A 255 -10.52 -6.30 12.54
C LEU A 255 -10.96 -7.54 11.77
N GLN A 256 -10.49 -8.72 12.20
CA GLN A 256 -10.89 -9.97 11.58
C GLN A 256 -10.95 -11.12 12.60
N ALA A 257 -11.84 -12.07 12.34
CA ALA A 257 -11.84 -13.38 12.97
C ALA A 257 -10.84 -14.28 12.23
N ASN A 258 -9.82 -14.77 12.92
CA ASN A 258 -8.84 -15.69 12.36
C ASN A 258 -9.06 -17.09 12.91
N THR A 259 -9.39 -18.04 12.03
CA THR A 259 -9.57 -19.45 12.40
C THR A 259 -8.33 -20.24 12.03
N PHE A 260 -7.64 -20.75 13.06
CA PHE A 260 -6.46 -21.60 12.91
C PHE A 260 -6.62 -22.87 13.72
N ARG A 261 -6.51 -24.04 13.08
CA ARG A 261 -6.67 -25.37 13.70
C ARG A 261 -7.95 -25.52 14.52
N GLY A 262 -9.06 -24.97 14.03
CA GLY A 262 -10.37 -25.03 14.66
C GLY A 262 -10.60 -23.99 15.79
N ASN A 263 -9.61 -23.20 16.15
CA ASN A 263 -9.78 -22.11 17.10
C ASN A 263 -9.91 -20.78 16.37
N THR A 264 -11.01 -20.05 16.62
CA THR A 264 -11.26 -18.71 16.08
C THR A 264 -10.87 -17.67 17.12
N THR A 265 -10.06 -16.71 16.75
CA THR A 265 -9.56 -15.64 17.60
C THR A 265 -9.64 -14.30 16.88
N LEU A 266 -9.80 -13.23 17.65
CA LEU A 266 -9.67 -11.87 17.15
C LEU A 266 -8.22 -11.62 16.70
N GLN A 267 -8.04 -11.08 15.51
CA GLN A 267 -6.75 -10.67 14.97
C GLN A 267 -6.85 -9.31 14.30
N LEU A 268 -5.81 -8.48 14.49
CA LEU A 268 -5.64 -7.22 13.77
C LEU A 268 -4.86 -7.48 12.49
N GLN A 269 -5.44 -7.23 11.33
CA GLN A 269 -4.72 -7.21 10.07
C GLN A 269 -4.17 -5.81 9.85
N LEU A 270 -2.90 -5.58 10.12
CA LEU A 270 -2.27 -4.28 10.01
C LEU A 270 -2.25 -3.79 8.56
N ILE A 271 -2.56 -2.50 8.40
CA ILE A 271 -2.46 -1.74 7.15
C ILE A 271 -1.24 -0.82 7.26
N ASP A 272 -1.08 -0.18 8.41
CA ASP A 272 0.06 0.71 8.69
C ASP A 272 0.38 0.70 10.19
N ILE A 273 1.65 1.00 10.52
CA ILE A 273 2.13 1.15 11.89
C ILE A 273 3.26 2.19 11.93
N ARG A 274 3.23 3.05 12.93
CA ARG A 274 4.25 4.07 13.12
C ARG A 274 4.56 4.27 14.60
N PRO A 275 5.74 4.80 14.95
CA PRO A 275 6.00 5.28 16.31
C PRO A 275 4.92 6.27 16.74
N SER A 276 4.39 6.08 17.96
CA SER A 276 3.32 6.94 18.46
C SER A 276 3.84 8.33 18.78
N LEU A 277 3.12 9.34 18.28
CA LEU A 277 3.32 10.73 18.66
C LEU A 277 2.47 11.11 19.89
N THR A 278 1.59 10.22 20.33
CA THR A 278 0.75 10.45 21.52
C THR A 278 1.61 10.27 22.77
N PRO A 279 1.79 11.27 23.62
CA PRO A 279 2.57 11.12 24.84
C PRO A 279 1.96 10.04 25.77
N SER A 280 2.80 9.32 26.49
CA SER A 280 2.35 8.44 27.58
C SER A 280 1.69 9.27 28.68
N ARG A 281 0.95 8.63 29.58
CA ARG A 281 0.40 9.35 30.76
C ARG A 281 1.49 10.04 31.57
N HIS A 282 2.66 9.39 31.71
CA HIS A 282 3.81 9.98 32.41
C HIS A 282 4.41 11.15 31.62
N GLU A 283 4.65 10.95 30.31
CA GLU A 283 5.15 12.03 29.46
C GLU A 283 4.18 13.21 29.35
N ALA A 284 2.85 12.95 29.32
CA ALA A 284 1.83 14.02 29.35
C ALA A 284 1.82 14.76 30.68
N ALA A 285 2.03 14.07 31.80
CA ALA A 285 2.13 14.69 33.12
C ALA A 285 3.42 15.51 33.22
N ASP A 286 4.54 15.00 32.71
CA ASP A 286 5.82 15.71 32.67
C ASP A 286 5.75 16.95 31.77
N LEU A 287 5.07 16.87 30.63
CA LEU A 287 4.85 18.01 29.74
C LEU A 287 3.96 19.08 30.41
N ASP A 288 2.86 18.69 31.07
CA ASP A 288 2.01 19.61 31.84
C ASP A 288 2.80 20.27 32.96
N LEU A 289 3.65 19.50 33.67
CA LEU A 289 4.53 20.01 34.70
C LEU A 289 5.54 21.04 34.15
N ILE A 290 6.15 20.73 33.00
CA ILE A 290 7.10 21.66 32.33
C ILE A 290 6.37 22.92 31.89
N ASP A 291 5.16 22.80 31.27
CA ASP A 291 4.39 23.97 30.85
C ASP A 291 3.97 24.86 32.02
N ARG A 292 3.64 24.26 33.16
CA ARG A 292 3.31 25.00 34.40
C ARG A 292 4.51 25.70 34.97
N LEU A 293 5.71 25.07 34.97
CA LEU A 293 6.98 25.66 35.37
C LEU A 293 7.35 26.85 34.47
N VAL A 294 7.25 26.69 33.15
CA VAL A 294 7.52 27.74 32.18
C VAL A 294 6.56 28.93 32.33
N ALA A 295 5.30 28.65 32.65
CA ALA A 295 4.29 29.67 32.93
C ALA A 295 4.45 30.35 34.30
N GLY A 296 5.42 29.97 35.11
CA GLY A 296 5.69 30.55 36.45
C GLY A 296 4.61 30.24 37.48
N ARG A 297 3.88 29.13 37.30
CA ARG A 297 2.86 28.69 38.27
C ARG A 297 3.51 27.90 39.40
N GLU A 298 3.08 28.18 40.65
CA GLU A 298 3.53 27.43 41.83
C GLU A 298 3.08 25.95 41.69
N LEU A 299 3.99 25.05 42.00
CA LEU A 299 3.73 23.61 42.08
C LEU A 299 3.24 23.25 43.49
N SER A 300 2.32 22.32 43.60
CA SER A 300 1.89 21.78 44.89
C SER A 300 2.97 20.85 45.46
N ALA A 301 3.02 20.70 46.78
CA ALA A 301 4.04 19.89 47.46
C ALA A 301 3.99 18.40 47.14
N GLN A 302 3.06 17.95 46.30
CA GLN A 302 2.88 16.55 45.83
C GLN A 302 3.29 16.36 44.36
N GLU A 303 3.60 17.40 43.65
CA GLU A 303 4.13 17.42 42.26
C GLU A 303 5.64 17.56 42.21
#